data_2afef4d951f99f241ad29bdb633dc7e3
#
_entry.id   2afef4d951f99f241ad29bdb633dc7e3
#
_cell.length_a   1.000
_cell.length_b   1.000
_cell.length_c   1.000
_cell.angle_alpha   90.00
_cell.angle_beta   90.00
_cell.angle_gamma   90.00
#
_symmetry.space_group_name_H-M   'P 1'
#
loop_
_entity.id
_entity.type
_entity.pdbx_description
1 polymer ?
#
loop_
_entity_poly.entity_id
_entity_poly.type
_entity_poly.pdbx_seq_one_letter_code
_entity_poly.pdbx_strand_id
1 'polypeptide(L)'
;GLSNIESMIWNQNQKLSVKTRASISPEELGLQIDCNRKSSNDGAPGSAFYSTQYIINVQGVIPYLQKYWYAEKALVPAIDWKVAPEVTPVSSITLNRGVLHWVSSNENVRYTIYGIPTDKISEPDVFKSSRYLLGTSYTNSFVIPESVDMSSVTFAVAVFDRYGNEYTPVVMNKEEQEDGIPATLTYPVDGKSVMTPFDFTWEAVAADWYTLEIAEDENFTIIHSRKNIDGNELSTNLIPDFESGKTYYWRVVTHKAGYKDAVSSSK
;
A
#
# COMPACT_ATOMS: atom_id res chain seq x y z
N GLY A 1 -28.10 11.10 2.14
CA GLY A 1 -27.14 11.44 1.12
C GLY A 1 -27.56 11.12 -0.31
N LEU A 2 -28.07 9.91 -0.59
CA LEU A 2 -28.56 9.48 -1.92
C LEU A 2 -29.77 10.27 -2.39
N SER A 3 -30.64 10.62 -1.46
CA SER A 3 -31.86 11.35 -1.76
C SER A 3 -31.61 12.68 -2.49
N ASN A 4 -30.43 13.28 -2.33
CA ASN A 4 -30.16 14.58 -2.94
C ASN A 4 -29.74 14.47 -4.41
N ILE A 5 -28.96 13.46 -4.80
CA ILE A 5 -28.65 13.26 -6.23
C ILE A 5 -29.88 12.75 -6.98
N GLU A 6 -30.59 11.78 -6.40
CA GLU A 6 -31.85 11.31 -6.98
C GLU A 6 -32.94 12.39 -6.95
N SER A 7 -33.09 13.15 -5.87
CA SER A 7 -34.08 14.21 -5.80
C SER A 7 -33.73 15.39 -6.70
N MET A 8 -32.46 15.75 -6.85
CA MET A 8 -32.03 16.75 -7.83
C MET A 8 -32.26 16.23 -9.27
N ILE A 9 -31.96 14.98 -9.53
CA ILE A 9 -32.20 14.36 -10.82
C ILE A 9 -33.71 14.14 -11.02
N TRP A 10 -34.43 13.69 -10.00
CA TRP A 10 -35.86 13.38 -10.08
C TRP A 10 -36.74 14.62 -10.08
N ASN A 11 -36.49 15.59 -9.23
CA ASN A 11 -37.29 16.84 -9.17
C ASN A 11 -37.07 17.79 -10.35
N GLN A 12 -35.91 17.71 -10.98
CA GLN A 12 -35.68 18.39 -12.26
C GLN A 12 -36.21 17.61 -13.47
N ASN A 13 -36.66 16.39 -13.26
CA ASN A 13 -36.70 15.35 -14.25
C ASN A 13 -37.99 15.13 -14.95
N GLN A 14 -38.84 16.04 -14.89
CA GLN A 14 -39.90 15.87 -15.88
C GLN A 14 -39.43 16.22 -17.30
N LYS A 15 -38.23 16.79 -17.50
CA LYS A 15 -37.71 17.11 -18.86
C LYS A 15 -36.18 17.39 -18.93
N LEU A 16 -35.31 16.73 -18.18
CA LEU A 16 -33.87 16.94 -18.36
C LEU A 16 -33.34 16.12 -19.55
N SER A 17 -32.83 16.83 -20.56
CA SER A 17 -32.10 16.21 -21.66
C SER A 17 -30.84 15.50 -21.19
N VAL A 18 -30.35 14.51 -21.94
CA VAL A 18 -29.09 13.82 -21.68
C VAL A 18 -27.91 14.78 -21.50
N LYS A 19 -27.95 15.95 -22.15
CA LYS A 19 -26.97 17.03 -21.99
C LYS A 19 -26.93 17.63 -20.57
N THR A 20 -28.08 17.78 -19.92
CA THR A 20 -28.15 18.35 -18.56
C THR A 20 -27.69 17.35 -17.50
N ARG A 21 -27.86 16.05 -17.74
CA ARG A 21 -27.33 14.97 -16.87
C ARG A 21 -25.80 14.88 -16.93
N ALA A 22 -25.22 15.22 -18.08
CA ALA A 22 -23.75 15.27 -18.26
C ALA A 22 -23.10 16.52 -17.64
N SER A 23 -23.88 17.44 -17.08
CA SER A 23 -23.38 18.70 -16.51
C SER A 23 -23.18 18.69 -14.98
N ILE A 24 -23.45 17.56 -14.30
CA ILE A 24 -23.12 17.41 -12.88
C ILE A 24 -21.59 17.26 -12.79
N SER A 25 -20.94 18.26 -12.18
CA SER A 25 -19.49 18.23 -12.06
C SER A 25 -19.04 17.20 -11.02
N PRO A 26 -17.85 16.59 -11.19
CA PRO A 26 -17.29 15.70 -10.18
C PRO A 26 -17.17 16.34 -8.79
N GLU A 27 -16.96 17.65 -8.73
CA GLU A 27 -16.83 18.43 -7.49
C GLU A 27 -18.11 18.41 -6.67
N GLU A 28 -19.28 18.43 -7.32
CA GLU A 28 -20.58 18.34 -6.63
C GLU A 28 -20.71 17.01 -5.86
N LEU A 29 -20.27 15.89 -6.46
CA LEU A 29 -20.21 14.63 -5.76
C LEU A 29 -19.25 14.66 -4.57
N GLY A 30 -18.11 15.34 -4.74
CA GLY A 30 -17.16 15.56 -3.65
C GLY A 30 -17.76 16.32 -2.49
N LEU A 31 -18.50 17.39 -2.74
CA LEU A 31 -19.20 18.17 -1.70
C LEU A 31 -20.22 17.32 -0.94
N GLN A 32 -20.93 16.43 -1.63
CA GLN A 32 -21.91 15.54 -0.99
C GLN A 32 -21.22 14.47 -0.13
N ILE A 33 -20.08 13.93 -0.58
CA ILE A 33 -19.26 13.02 0.24
C ILE A 33 -18.76 13.74 1.48
N ASP A 34 -18.28 14.98 1.34
CA ASP A 34 -17.83 15.80 2.47
C ASP A 34 -18.95 16.06 3.48
N CYS A 35 -20.13 16.43 2.99
CA CYS A 35 -21.31 16.62 3.83
C CYS A 35 -21.66 15.34 4.61
N ASN A 36 -21.68 14.18 3.94
CA ASN A 36 -21.96 12.91 4.59
C ASN A 36 -20.90 12.54 5.65
N ARG A 37 -19.62 12.79 5.37
CA ARG A 37 -18.54 12.57 6.32
C ARG A 37 -18.62 13.47 7.55
N LYS A 38 -18.98 14.74 7.37
CA LYS A 38 -19.21 15.69 8.47
C LYS A 38 -20.40 15.30 9.34
N SER A 39 -21.42 14.68 8.75
CA SER A 39 -22.60 14.18 9.46
C SER A 39 -22.43 12.72 9.95
N SER A 40 -21.23 12.18 9.94
CA SER A 40 -21.00 10.79 10.34
C SER A 40 -21.36 10.49 11.79
N ASN A 41 -21.24 11.49 12.69
CA ASN A 41 -21.64 11.40 14.08
C ASN A 41 -23.17 11.27 14.28
N ASP A 42 -23.94 11.61 13.24
CA ASP A 42 -25.41 11.50 13.23
C ASP A 42 -25.90 10.15 12.65
N GLY A 43 -25.01 9.15 12.56
CA GLY A 43 -25.31 7.80 12.08
C GLY A 43 -25.24 7.62 10.56
N ALA A 44 -24.66 8.55 9.82
CA ALA A 44 -24.48 8.44 8.36
C ALA A 44 -22.99 8.31 7.95
N PRO A 45 -22.30 7.20 8.28
CA PRO A 45 -20.84 7.09 8.13
C PRO A 45 -20.37 6.88 6.69
N GLY A 46 -21.25 6.86 5.69
CA GLY A 46 -20.86 6.54 4.32
C GLY A 46 -21.77 7.13 3.26
N SER A 47 -21.41 6.89 2.00
CA SER A 47 -22.16 7.29 0.82
C SER A 47 -22.44 6.08 -0.06
N ALA A 48 -23.68 5.96 -0.53
CA ALA A 48 -24.06 5.00 -1.55
C ALA A 48 -24.49 5.76 -2.81
N PHE A 49 -24.05 5.30 -3.97
CA PHE A 49 -24.32 5.96 -5.24
C PHE A 49 -25.34 5.15 -6.06
N TYR A 50 -26.42 5.80 -6.46
CA TYR A 50 -27.40 5.24 -7.42
C TYR A 50 -27.40 6.07 -8.70
N SER A 51 -27.06 5.51 -9.84
CA SER A 51 -26.64 4.12 -10.08
C SER A 51 -25.21 4.13 -10.61
N THR A 52 -24.58 2.96 -10.66
CA THR A 52 -23.23 2.77 -11.23
C THR A 52 -23.06 3.40 -12.60
N GLN A 53 -24.09 3.37 -13.45
CA GLN A 53 -24.05 3.98 -14.79
C GLN A 53 -23.75 5.47 -14.75
N TYR A 54 -24.26 6.21 -13.77
CA TYR A 54 -23.98 7.65 -13.65
C TYR A 54 -22.54 7.90 -13.26
N ILE A 55 -21.98 7.09 -12.37
CA ILE A 55 -20.57 7.20 -11.96
C ILE A 55 -19.63 6.88 -13.13
N ILE A 56 -19.93 5.82 -13.90
CA ILE A 56 -19.08 5.38 -15.00
C ILE A 56 -19.19 6.31 -16.21
N ASN A 57 -20.39 6.77 -16.55
CA ASN A 57 -20.65 7.49 -17.80
C ASN A 57 -20.39 8.99 -17.72
N VAL A 58 -20.25 9.57 -16.53
CA VAL A 58 -19.89 10.99 -16.39
C VAL A 58 -18.37 11.13 -16.42
N GLN A 59 -17.89 11.79 -17.48
CA GLN A 59 -16.45 11.95 -17.68
C GLN A 59 -15.80 12.69 -16.48
N GLY A 60 -14.69 12.15 -15.98
CA GLY A 60 -13.90 12.75 -14.91
C GLY A 60 -14.36 12.39 -13.50
N VAL A 61 -15.54 11.77 -13.28
CA VAL A 61 -16.04 11.42 -11.93
C VAL A 61 -15.13 10.41 -11.27
N ILE A 62 -14.84 9.27 -11.92
CA ILE A 62 -14.01 8.22 -11.32
C ILE A 62 -12.61 8.73 -10.98
N PRO A 63 -11.85 9.35 -11.89
CA PRO A 63 -10.54 9.90 -11.58
C PRO A 63 -10.57 10.94 -10.46
N TYR A 64 -11.60 11.79 -10.42
CA TYR A 64 -11.77 12.77 -9.36
C TYR A 64 -12.00 12.11 -7.99
N LEU A 65 -12.93 11.15 -7.92
CA LEU A 65 -13.22 10.43 -6.69
C LEU A 65 -12.00 9.64 -6.19
N GLN A 66 -11.30 8.95 -7.08
CA GLN A 66 -10.08 8.21 -6.74
C GLN A 66 -8.97 9.12 -6.22
N LYS A 67 -8.80 10.29 -6.83
CA LYS A 67 -7.73 11.21 -6.45
C LYS A 67 -8.00 11.95 -5.13
N TYR A 68 -9.23 12.37 -4.89
CA TYR A 68 -9.52 13.32 -3.82
C TYR A 68 -10.33 12.74 -2.66
N TRP A 69 -11.09 11.66 -2.87
CA TRP A 69 -12.05 11.17 -1.88
C TRP A 69 -11.84 9.71 -1.47
N TYR A 70 -11.33 8.89 -2.38
CA TYR A 70 -11.08 7.46 -2.17
C TYR A 70 -9.65 7.08 -2.60
N ALA A 71 -8.69 7.99 -2.38
CA ALA A 71 -7.28 7.78 -2.69
C ALA A 71 -6.65 6.68 -1.81
N GLU A 72 -7.13 6.57 -0.58
CA GLU A 72 -6.59 5.65 0.42
C GLU A 72 -7.59 4.52 0.71
N LYS A 73 -7.07 3.38 1.12
CA LYS A 73 -7.87 2.26 1.60
C LYS A 73 -8.57 2.64 2.90
N ALA A 74 -9.75 2.09 3.14
CA ALA A 74 -10.48 2.29 4.38
C ALA A 74 -11.03 0.97 4.91
N LEU A 75 -11.07 0.84 6.22
CA LEU A 75 -11.76 -0.24 6.89
C LEU A 75 -13.26 0.07 6.96
N VAL A 76 -14.07 -0.98 7.00
CA VAL A 76 -15.49 -0.81 7.28
C VAL A 76 -15.66 -0.33 8.73
N PRO A 77 -16.61 0.58 9.00
CA PRO A 77 -16.89 1.03 10.36
C PRO A 77 -17.33 -0.13 11.27
N ALA A 78 -16.95 -0.06 12.53
CA ALA A 78 -17.39 -1.02 13.53
C ALA A 78 -18.91 -0.98 13.72
N ILE A 79 -19.48 -2.16 14.02
CA ILE A 79 -20.88 -2.30 14.39
C ILE A 79 -20.96 -2.20 15.92
N ASP A 80 -21.05 -0.99 16.44
CA ASP A 80 -20.90 -0.62 17.84
C ASP A 80 -21.99 -1.21 18.78
N TRP A 81 -23.17 -1.57 18.23
CA TRP A 81 -24.21 -2.26 19.00
C TRP A 81 -24.01 -3.79 19.15
N LYS A 82 -22.94 -4.33 18.57
CA LYS A 82 -22.56 -5.73 18.73
C LYS A 82 -21.47 -5.85 19.80
N VAL A 83 -21.60 -6.88 20.62
CA VAL A 83 -20.56 -7.19 21.60
C VAL A 83 -19.32 -7.65 20.85
N ALA A 84 -18.20 -6.93 21.04
CA ALA A 84 -16.92 -7.29 20.46
C ALA A 84 -16.45 -8.65 21.04
N PRO A 85 -16.03 -9.61 20.21
CA PRO A 85 -15.48 -10.87 20.70
C PRO A 85 -14.14 -10.63 21.38
N GLU A 86 -13.78 -11.51 22.32
CA GLU A 86 -12.42 -11.57 22.83
C GLU A 86 -11.50 -12.11 21.74
N VAL A 87 -10.36 -11.47 21.54
CA VAL A 87 -9.34 -11.91 20.58
C VAL A 87 -7.97 -11.94 21.25
N THR A 88 -7.12 -12.84 20.77
CA THR A 88 -5.71 -12.90 21.16
C THR A 88 -4.90 -12.07 20.15
N PRO A 89 -4.00 -11.17 20.58
CA PRO A 89 -3.10 -10.48 19.66
C PRO A 89 -2.31 -11.48 18.81
N VAL A 90 -1.94 -11.07 17.60
CA VAL A 90 -1.02 -11.88 16.77
C VAL A 90 0.36 -11.94 17.40
N SER A 91 1.14 -12.95 17.05
CA SER A 91 2.52 -13.11 17.52
C SER A 91 3.44 -13.53 16.38
N SER A 92 4.75 -13.50 16.61
CA SER A 92 5.79 -14.00 15.68
C SER A 92 5.62 -13.46 14.27
N ILE A 93 5.52 -12.13 14.15
CA ILE A 93 5.44 -11.48 12.83
C ILE A 93 6.81 -11.57 12.17
N THR A 94 6.87 -12.22 11.01
CA THR A 94 8.10 -12.41 10.22
C THR A 94 7.87 -11.98 8.78
N LEU A 95 8.92 -11.50 8.13
CA LEU A 95 8.93 -11.16 6.71
C LEU A 95 9.84 -12.14 5.97
N ASN A 96 9.30 -12.80 4.94
CA ASN A 96 10.06 -13.70 4.08
C ASN A 96 9.61 -13.53 2.62
N ARG A 97 10.54 -13.25 1.72
CA ARG A 97 10.28 -13.09 0.27
C ARG A 97 9.14 -12.11 -0.05
N GLY A 98 9.09 -10.99 0.66
CA GLY A 98 8.02 -10.00 0.47
C GLY A 98 6.65 -10.46 0.98
N VAL A 99 6.60 -11.57 1.75
CA VAL A 99 5.40 -12.06 2.39
C VAL A 99 5.53 -11.94 3.90
N LEU A 100 4.63 -11.20 4.52
CA LEU A 100 4.47 -11.20 5.98
C LEU A 100 3.74 -12.47 6.41
N HIS A 101 4.24 -13.08 7.47
CA HIS A 101 3.61 -14.20 8.18
C HIS A 101 3.47 -13.85 9.65
N TRP A 102 2.45 -14.35 10.29
CA TRP A 102 2.22 -14.21 11.74
C TRP A 102 1.53 -15.43 12.31
N VAL A 103 1.59 -15.60 13.61
CA VAL A 103 0.89 -16.65 14.32
C VAL A 103 -0.36 -16.06 14.97
N SER A 104 -1.49 -16.72 14.79
CA SER A 104 -2.77 -16.39 15.44
C SER A 104 -3.60 -17.63 15.62
N SER A 105 -4.30 -17.71 16.77
CA SER A 105 -5.29 -18.74 17.10
C SER A 105 -6.73 -18.26 16.95
N ASN A 106 -6.94 -17.02 16.48
CA ASN A 106 -8.29 -16.48 16.34
C ASN A 106 -9.02 -17.11 15.15
N GLU A 107 -10.32 -17.37 15.34
CA GLU A 107 -11.21 -17.87 14.30
C GLU A 107 -12.20 -16.79 13.86
N ASN A 108 -12.66 -16.86 12.60
CA ASN A 108 -13.64 -15.94 12.02
C ASN A 108 -13.24 -14.46 12.09
N VAL A 109 -11.94 -14.21 11.95
CA VAL A 109 -11.34 -12.88 11.89
C VAL A 109 -10.65 -12.67 10.56
N ARG A 110 -10.30 -11.45 10.28
CA ARG A 110 -9.31 -11.04 9.29
C ARG A 110 -8.26 -10.20 9.98
N TYR A 111 -7.25 -9.83 9.26
CA TYR A 111 -6.13 -9.05 9.78
C TYR A 111 -5.99 -7.78 8.96
N THR A 112 -5.65 -6.68 9.61
CA THR A 112 -5.22 -5.43 8.97
C THR A 112 -3.70 -5.36 9.00
N ILE A 113 -3.13 -4.97 7.89
CA ILE A 113 -1.68 -4.94 7.72
C ILE A 113 -1.25 -3.49 7.44
N TYR A 114 -0.31 -3.01 8.22
CA TYR A 114 0.25 -1.67 8.13
C TYR A 114 1.71 -1.71 7.72
N GLY A 115 2.11 -0.73 6.89
CA GLY A 115 3.50 -0.41 6.58
C GLY A 115 3.75 1.05 6.94
N ILE A 116 4.38 1.28 8.07
CA ILE A 116 4.57 2.60 8.65
C ILE A 116 6.04 2.99 8.49
N PRO A 117 6.37 4.20 7.99
CA PRO A 117 7.74 4.68 7.98
C PRO A 117 8.38 4.51 9.37
N THR A 118 9.58 3.92 9.42
CA THR A 118 10.20 3.49 10.68
C THR A 118 10.40 4.66 11.65
N ASP A 119 10.64 5.87 11.14
CA ASP A 119 10.75 7.11 11.91
C ASP A 119 9.42 7.58 12.52
N LYS A 120 8.29 7.09 12.03
CA LYS A 120 6.94 7.49 12.43
C LYS A 120 6.21 6.50 13.32
N ILE A 121 6.75 5.31 13.53
CA ILE A 121 6.07 4.24 14.28
C ILE A 121 5.68 4.65 15.72
N SER A 122 6.39 5.59 16.31
CA SER A 122 6.14 6.10 17.66
C SER A 122 5.20 7.32 17.68
N GLU A 123 4.71 7.80 16.52
CA GLU A 123 3.77 8.92 16.49
C GLU A 123 2.43 8.51 17.12
N PRO A 124 1.79 9.40 17.90
CA PRO A 124 0.45 9.16 18.42
C PRO A 124 -0.54 8.92 17.27
N ASP A 125 -1.43 7.95 17.46
CA ASP A 125 -2.52 7.65 16.51
C ASP A 125 -2.07 7.24 15.10
N VAL A 126 -0.80 6.83 14.92
CA VAL A 126 -0.27 6.43 13.60
C VAL A 126 -1.11 5.35 12.93
N PHE A 127 -1.67 4.42 13.70
CA PHE A 127 -2.55 3.35 13.21
C PHE A 127 -3.97 3.82 12.87
N LYS A 128 -4.36 5.02 13.26
CA LYS A 128 -5.65 5.61 12.84
C LYS A 128 -5.59 6.20 11.43
N SER A 129 -4.41 6.34 10.86
CA SER A 129 -4.22 6.85 9.51
C SER A 129 -4.37 5.73 8.47
N SER A 130 -5.36 5.84 7.61
CA SER A 130 -5.58 4.91 6.49
C SER A 130 -4.43 4.91 5.48
N ARG A 131 -3.61 5.95 5.47
CA ARG A 131 -2.42 6.09 4.61
C ARG A 131 -1.45 4.91 4.75
N TYR A 132 -1.32 4.39 5.96
CA TYR A 132 -0.39 3.31 6.27
C TYR A 132 -1.01 1.92 6.14
N LEU A 133 -2.30 1.82 5.85
CA LEU A 133 -3.00 0.56 5.65
C LEU A 133 -2.62 -0.05 4.29
N LEU A 134 -1.83 -1.12 4.31
CA LEU A 134 -1.46 -1.86 3.10
C LEU A 134 -2.60 -2.73 2.59
N GLY A 135 -3.39 -3.29 3.49
CA GLY A 135 -4.52 -4.13 3.13
C GLY A 135 -5.06 -4.96 4.27
N THR A 136 -5.87 -5.95 3.90
CA THR A 136 -6.44 -6.93 4.83
C THR A 136 -6.18 -8.35 4.32
N SER A 137 -6.06 -9.31 5.23
CA SER A 137 -5.91 -10.73 4.90
C SER A 137 -6.90 -11.57 5.73
N TYR A 138 -7.39 -12.67 5.14
CA TYR A 138 -8.17 -13.71 5.82
C TYR A 138 -7.30 -14.89 6.25
N THR A 139 -6.02 -14.87 5.86
CA THR A 139 -5.03 -15.88 6.24
C THR A 139 -3.95 -15.26 7.11
N ASN A 140 -3.11 -16.06 7.73
CA ASN A 140 -1.99 -15.60 8.56
C ASN A 140 -0.77 -15.17 7.73
N SER A 141 -1.02 -14.63 6.53
CA SER A 141 0.01 -14.12 5.64
C SER A 141 -0.51 -12.98 4.76
N PHE A 142 0.42 -12.14 4.28
CA PHE A 142 0.10 -11.03 3.37
C PHE A 142 1.28 -10.73 2.45
N VAL A 143 1.02 -10.69 1.14
CA VAL A 143 2.04 -10.32 0.14
C VAL A 143 2.19 -8.80 0.14
N ILE A 144 3.38 -8.32 0.43
CA ILE A 144 3.69 -6.89 0.40
C ILE A 144 3.69 -6.41 -1.06
N PRO A 145 2.96 -5.32 -1.38
CA PRO A 145 3.01 -4.75 -2.72
C PRO A 145 4.43 -4.32 -3.11
N GLU A 146 4.83 -4.56 -4.36
CA GLU A 146 6.16 -4.19 -4.88
C GLU A 146 6.49 -2.69 -4.76
N SER A 147 5.46 -1.84 -4.68
CA SER A 147 5.61 -0.39 -4.48
C SER A 147 6.05 0.02 -3.08
N VAL A 148 6.08 -0.92 -2.12
CA VAL A 148 6.46 -0.65 -0.73
C VAL A 148 7.94 -0.89 -0.57
N ASP A 149 8.66 0.14 -0.13
CA ASP A 149 10.06 0.00 0.27
C ASP A 149 10.15 -0.66 1.65
N MET A 150 10.41 -1.96 1.66
CA MET A 150 10.46 -2.78 2.88
C MET A 150 11.59 -2.38 3.83
N SER A 151 12.62 -1.68 3.34
CA SER A 151 13.75 -1.24 4.16
C SER A 151 13.43 -0.01 5.01
N SER A 152 12.53 0.85 4.53
CA SER A 152 12.16 2.12 5.16
C SER A 152 10.93 2.04 6.05
N VAL A 153 10.19 0.90 6.03
CA VAL A 153 8.97 0.73 6.79
C VAL A 153 9.10 -0.31 7.89
N THR A 154 8.33 -0.13 8.93
CA THR A 154 8.06 -1.12 9.97
C THR A 154 6.65 -1.65 9.78
N PHE A 155 6.49 -2.97 9.79
CA PHE A 155 5.20 -3.62 9.62
C PHE A 155 4.49 -3.81 10.95
N ALA A 156 3.17 -3.76 10.90
CA ALA A 156 2.33 -4.14 12.03
C ALA A 156 1.10 -4.88 11.54
N VAL A 157 0.58 -5.76 12.37
CA VAL A 157 -0.60 -6.58 12.09
C VAL A 157 -1.58 -6.46 13.24
N ALA A 158 -2.84 -6.16 12.93
CA ALA A 158 -3.90 -6.17 13.92
C ALA A 158 -4.96 -7.23 13.58
N VAL A 159 -5.61 -7.74 14.60
CA VAL A 159 -6.83 -8.54 14.43
C VAL A 159 -7.98 -7.60 14.08
N PHE A 160 -8.80 -8.00 13.14
CA PHE A 160 -9.99 -7.28 12.71
C PHE A 160 -11.18 -8.26 12.70
N ASP A 161 -12.13 -8.05 13.59
CA ASP A 161 -13.22 -8.99 13.75
C ASP A 161 -14.32 -8.85 12.69
N ARG A 162 -15.30 -9.74 12.72
CA ARG A 162 -16.43 -9.74 11.80
C ARG A 162 -17.41 -8.57 12.00
N TYR A 163 -17.30 -7.84 13.11
CA TYR A 163 -18.12 -6.68 13.41
C TYR A 163 -17.42 -5.35 13.08
N GLY A 164 -16.22 -5.41 12.51
CA GLY A 164 -15.48 -4.22 12.13
C GLY A 164 -14.63 -3.61 13.25
N ASN A 165 -14.48 -4.30 14.38
CA ASN A 165 -13.58 -3.84 15.42
C ASN A 165 -12.14 -4.19 15.07
N GLU A 166 -11.29 -3.19 15.05
CA GLU A 166 -9.85 -3.36 14.96
C GLU A 166 -9.24 -3.34 16.34
N TYR A 167 -8.44 -4.36 16.62
CA TYR A 167 -7.75 -4.48 17.90
C TYR A 167 -6.34 -3.86 17.82
N THR A 168 -5.70 -3.73 18.96
CA THR A 168 -4.37 -3.09 19.03
C THR A 168 -3.38 -3.79 18.08
N PRO A 169 -2.78 -3.06 17.15
CA PRO A 169 -1.78 -3.62 16.26
C PRO A 169 -0.54 -4.09 17.00
N VAL A 170 -0.01 -5.23 16.60
CA VAL A 170 1.29 -5.72 17.05
C VAL A 170 2.32 -5.33 16.02
N VAL A 171 3.34 -4.64 16.45
CA VAL A 171 4.45 -4.18 15.60
C VAL A 171 5.46 -5.32 15.44
N MET A 172 5.93 -5.52 14.20
CA MET A 172 7.01 -6.46 13.92
C MET A 172 8.29 -5.99 14.63
N ASN A 173 8.83 -6.81 15.52
CA ASN A 173 10.07 -6.49 16.22
C ASN A 173 11.27 -6.79 15.32
N LYS A 174 11.92 -5.74 14.82
CA LYS A 174 13.17 -5.86 14.06
C LYS A 174 14.42 -5.92 14.96
N GLU A 175 14.31 -5.50 16.21
CA GLU A 175 15.47 -5.40 17.12
C GLU A 175 15.99 -6.77 17.60
N GLU A 176 15.14 -7.81 17.55
CA GLU A 176 15.52 -9.18 17.90
C GLU A 176 16.19 -9.94 16.75
N GLN A 177 16.33 -9.31 15.57
CA GLN A 177 16.98 -9.92 14.42
C GLN A 177 18.46 -9.54 14.38
N GLU A 178 19.31 -10.52 14.05
CA GLU A 178 20.71 -10.26 13.73
C GLU A 178 20.83 -9.39 12.45
N ASP A 179 21.91 -8.64 12.32
CA ASP A 179 22.14 -7.83 11.12
C ASP A 179 22.41 -8.73 9.91
N GLY A 180 21.71 -8.45 8.80
CA GLY A 180 21.96 -9.14 7.53
C GLY A 180 23.30 -8.74 6.92
N ILE A 181 23.75 -9.52 5.93
CA ILE A 181 25.00 -9.25 5.20
C ILE A 181 24.64 -8.53 3.89
N PRO A 182 25.12 -7.27 3.68
CA PRO A 182 24.87 -6.58 2.43
C PRO A 182 25.61 -7.22 1.26
N ALA A 183 24.99 -7.25 0.09
CA ALA A 183 25.63 -7.73 -1.14
C ALA A 183 26.71 -6.74 -1.64
N THR A 184 27.75 -7.26 -2.29
CA THR A 184 28.77 -6.46 -2.97
C THR A 184 28.40 -6.33 -4.45
N LEU A 185 28.13 -5.09 -4.92
CA LEU A 185 27.75 -4.86 -6.31
C LEU A 185 28.95 -5.02 -7.24
N THR A 186 28.80 -5.78 -8.33
CA THR A 186 29.89 -6.08 -9.26
C THR A 186 29.72 -5.35 -10.59
N TYR A 187 28.55 -5.38 -11.21
CA TYR A 187 28.31 -4.72 -12.49
C TYR A 187 26.84 -4.20 -12.61
N PRO A 188 26.62 -3.00 -13.21
CA PRO A 188 27.63 -2.02 -13.66
C PRO A 188 28.44 -1.43 -12.50
N VAL A 189 29.70 -1.09 -12.79
CA VAL A 189 30.52 -0.37 -11.82
C VAL A 189 30.11 1.11 -11.79
N ASP A 190 30.40 1.79 -10.67
CA ASP A 190 30.07 3.19 -10.48
C ASP A 190 30.60 4.09 -11.62
N GLY A 191 29.76 5.03 -12.05
CA GLY A 191 30.06 5.99 -13.14
C GLY A 191 30.18 5.37 -14.52
N LYS A 192 29.88 4.08 -14.73
CA LYS A 192 30.01 3.45 -16.05
C LYS A 192 28.82 3.72 -16.95
N SER A 193 29.10 4.18 -18.18
CA SER A 193 28.11 4.19 -19.26
C SER A 193 27.92 2.78 -19.81
N VAL A 194 26.70 2.32 -19.87
CA VAL A 194 26.33 0.99 -20.39
C VAL A 194 25.26 1.12 -21.47
N MET A 195 25.22 0.15 -22.37
CA MET A 195 24.16 0.02 -23.38
C MET A 195 23.30 -1.21 -23.04
N THR A 196 22.00 -1.06 -23.14
CA THR A 196 21.06 -2.19 -22.99
C THR A 196 21.11 -3.11 -24.23
N PRO A 197 20.98 -4.44 -24.08
CA PRO A 197 20.81 -5.14 -22.81
C PRO A 197 22.14 -5.38 -22.07
N PHE A 198 22.07 -5.35 -20.73
CA PHE A 198 23.14 -5.81 -19.83
C PHE A 198 22.51 -6.45 -18.60
N ASP A 199 23.32 -7.07 -17.74
CA ASP A 199 22.87 -7.69 -16.51
C ASP A 199 23.43 -6.92 -15.31
N PHE A 200 22.57 -6.61 -14.33
CA PHE A 200 22.99 -6.22 -13.00
C PHE A 200 23.50 -7.45 -12.28
N THR A 201 24.71 -7.37 -11.71
CA THR A 201 25.30 -8.49 -10.98
C THR A 201 25.90 -8.06 -9.65
N TRP A 202 25.91 -8.96 -8.68
CA TRP A 202 26.50 -8.78 -7.35
C TRP A 202 27.03 -10.12 -6.82
N GLU A 203 27.89 -10.04 -5.81
CA GLU A 203 28.37 -11.25 -5.13
C GLU A 203 27.25 -11.82 -4.27
N ALA A 204 26.98 -13.12 -4.42
CA ALA A 204 26.01 -13.82 -3.61
C ALA A 204 26.46 -13.86 -2.14
N VAL A 205 25.56 -13.54 -1.24
CA VAL A 205 25.75 -13.68 0.21
C VAL A 205 24.75 -14.70 0.76
N ALA A 206 24.82 -15.01 2.03
CA ALA A 206 23.89 -15.92 2.69
C ALA A 206 22.50 -15.24 2.83
N ALA A 207 21.74 -15.26 1.76
CA ALA A 207 20.40 -14.67 1.62
C ALA A 207 19.39 -15.69 1.15
N ASP A 208 18.12 -15.48 1.48
CA ASP A 208 17.03 -16.25 0.90
C ASP A 208 16.61 -15.69 -0.44
N TRP A 209 16.72 -14.35 -0.62
CA TRP A 209 16.42 -13.63 -1.84
C TRP A 209 16.96 -12.20 -1.77
N TYR A 210 16.89 -11.48 -2.90
CA TYR A 210 17.34 -10.09 -3.03
C TYR A 210 16.24 -9.20 -3.63
N THR A 211 16.30 -7.90 -3.32
CA THR A 211 15.56 -6.88 -4.06
C THR A 211 16.56 -5.99 -4.78
N LEU A 212 16.53 -5.97 -6.11
CA LEU A 212 17.21 -4.96 -6.92
C LEU A 212 16.34 -3.71 -6.95
N GLU A 213 16.90 -2.58 -6.55
CA GLU A 213 16.29 -1.26 -6.65
C GLU A 213 17.08 -0.39 -7.61
N ILE A 214 16.37 0.26 -8.54
CA ILE A 214 16.91 1.20 -9.50
C ILE A 214 16.15 2.51 -9.33
N ALA A 215 16.86 3.63 -9.20
CA ALA A 215 16.31 4.94 -8.99
C ALA A 215 16.90 5.98 -9.97
N GLU A 216 16.19 7.08 -10.12
CA GLU A 216 16.61 8.23 -10.92
C GLU A 216 17.40 9.26 -10.09
N ASP A 217 17.50 9.04 -8.78
CA ASP A 217 18.20 9.89 -7.84
C ASP A 217 19.00 9.06 -6.83
N GLU A 218 20.11 9.63 -6.35
CA GLU A 218 21.06 8.98 -5.42
C GLU A 218 20.42 8.60 -4.08
N ASN A 219 19.37 9.30 -3.66
CA ASN A 219 18.67 9.05 -2.40
C ASN A 219 17.56 8.01 -2.53
N PHE A 220 17.33 7.44 -3.71
CA PHE A 220 16.28 6.47 -3.99
C PHE A 220 14.87 6.97 -3.64
N THR A 221 14.59 8.26 -3.88
CA THR A 221 13.28 8.87 -3.68
C THR A 221 12.40 8.71 -4.92
N ILE A 222 13.00 8.59 -6.11
CA ILE A 222 12.33 8.39 -7.39
C ILE A 222 12.70 7.01 -7.93
N ILE A 223 11.92 6.02 -7.56
CA ILE A 223 12.17 4.62 -7.97
C ILE A 223 11.75 4.41 -9.43
N HIS A 224 12.69 3.99 -10.26
CA HIS A 224 12.47 3.55 -11.63
C HIS A 224 11.97 2.11 -11.70
N SER A 225 12.61 1.21 -10.96
CA SER A 225 12.22 -0.21 -10.88
C SER A 225 12.62 -0.84 -9.56
N ARG A 226 11.80 -1.83 -9.13
CA ARG A 226 12.08 -2.67 -7.96
C ARG A 226 11.72 -4.10 -8.31
N LYS A 227 12.66 -5.05 -8.16
CA LYS A 227 12.50 -6.45 -8.54
C LYS A 227 13.02 -7.38 -7.45
N ASN A 228 12.21 -8.39 -7.12
CA ASN A 228 12.60 -9.47 -6.21
C ASN A 228 13.23 -10.60 -7.02
N ILE A 229 14.37 -11.11 -6.55
CA ILE A 229 15.25 -12.01 -7.29
C ILE A 229 15.78 -13.09 -6.35
N ASP A 230 15.71 -14.35 -6.75
CA ASP A 230 16.28 -15.47 -5.99
C ASP A 230 17.79 -15.68 -6.27
N GLY A 231 18.31 -15.14 -7.38
CA GLY A 231 19.73 -15.22 -7.79
C GLY A 231 20.50 -13.94 -7.52
N ASN A 232 21.71 -13.87 -8.01
CA ASN A 232 22.61 -12.73 -7.86
C ASN A 232 22.83 -11.94 -9.16
N GLU A 233 21.88 -12.03 -10.09
CA GLU A 233 21.87 -11.29 -11.36
C GLU A 233 20.46 -11.02 -11.86
N LEU A 234 20.27 -9.93 -12.60
CA LEU A 234 19.04 -9.61 -13.31
C LEU A 234 19.33 -8.89 -14.61
N SER A 235 18.79 -9.41 -15.72
CA SER A 235 18.87 -8.77 -17.03
C SER A 235 17.96 -7.54 -17.12
N THR A 236 18.47 -6.48 -17.77
CA THR A 236 17.69 -5.28 -18.10
C THR A 236 16.49 -5.57 -18.98
N ASN A 237 16.46 -6.69 -19.70
CA ASN A 237 15.28 -7.12 -20.47
C ASN A 237 14.02 -7.34 -19.60
N LEU A 238 14.19 -7.49 -18.29
CA LEU A 238 13.11 -7.68 -17.31
C LEU A 238 12.72 -6.41 -16.55
N ILE A 239 13.32 -5.27 -16.95
CA ILE A 239 13.16 -3.96 -16.33
C ILE A 239 12.51 -3.00 -17.33
N PRO A 240 11.70 -2.00 -16.92
CA PRO A 240 11.21 -0.96 -17.81
C PRO A 240 12.34 -0.24 -18.55
N ASP A 241 12.03 0.27 -19.75
CA ASP A 241 13.00 0.92 -20.63
C ASP A 241 13.76 2.06 -19.92
N PHE A 242 15.06 2.07 -20.12
CA PHE A 242 15.94 3.15 -19.67
C PHE A 242 15.98 4.26 -20.70
N GLU A 243 15.92 5.50 -20.25
CA GLU A 243 16.08 6.66 -21.11
C GLU A 243 17.55 6.87 -21.47
N SER A 244 17.83 7.04 -22.77
CA SER A 244 19.20 7.26 -23.27
C SER A 244 19.78 8.57 -22.72
N GLY A 245 21.01 8.48 -22.21
CA GLY A 245 21.73 9.65 -21.67
C GLY A 245 21.32 10.02 -20.24
N LYS A 246 20.41 9.30 -19.60
CA LYS A 246 20.00 9.52 -18.22
C LYS A 246 20.89 8.71 -17.27
N THR A 247 21.17 9.27 -16.10
CA THR A 247 21.87 8.58 -15.01
C THR A 247 20.86 7.87 -14.13
N TYR A 248 21.16 6.64 -13.76
CA TYR A 248 20.39 5.84 -12.81
C TYR A 248 21.32 5.36 -11.71
N TYR A 249 20.75 5.22 -10.51
CA TYR A 249 21.42 4.66 -9.34
C TYR A 249 20.81 3.30 -9.04
N TRP A 250 21.61 2.38 -8.58
CA TRP A 250 21.11 1.05 -8.22
C TRP A 250 21.74 0.52 -6.95
N ARG A 251 21.00 -0.30 -6.26
CA ARG A 251 21.42 -1.01 -5.05
C ARG A 251 20.70 -2.33 -4.91
N VAL A 252 21.20 -3.20 -4.03
CA VAL A 252 20.62 -4.49 -3.71
C VAL A 252 20.30 -4.53 -2.22
N VAL A 253 19.10 -4.94 -1.89
CA VAL A 253 18.68 -5.26 -0.53
C VAL A 253 18.72 -6.77 -0.38
N THR A 254 19.44 -7.25 0.62
CA THR A 254 19.57 -8.67 0.96
C THR A 254 18.54 -9.03 2.01
N HIS A 255 17.80 -10.11 1.79
CA HIS A 255 16.76 -10.59 2.70
C HIS A 255 17.07 -12.01 3.17
N LYS A 256 17.01 -12.23 4.48
CA LYS A 256 17.20 -13.54 5.11
C LYS A 256 16.27 -13.69 6.30
N ALA A 257 15.55 -14.81 6.38
CA ALA A 257 14.67 -15.10 7.51
C ALA A 257 15.42 -15.04 8.85
N GLY A 258 14.88 -14.29 9.81
CA GLY A 258 15.50 -14.10 11.13
C GLY A 258 16.59 -13.02 11.19
N TYR A 259 16.89 -12.34 10.09
CA TYR A 259 17.86 -11.26 10.00
C TYR A 259 17.20 -9.96 9.58
N LYS A 260 17.79 -8.83 9.96
CA LYS A 260 17.43 -7.53 9.40
C LYS A 260 17.84 -7.48 7.93
N ASP A 261 17.05 -6.77 7.14
CA ASP A 261 17.43 -6.50 5.75
C ASP A 261 18.73 -5.71 5.69
N ALA A 262 19.63 -6.09 4.78
CA ALA A 262 20.90 -5.41 4.59
C ALA A 262 20.96 -4.75 3.21
N VAL A 263 21.25 -3.46 3.18
CA VAL A 263 21.31 -2.65 1.95
C VAL A 263 22.76 -2.49 1.53
N SER A 264 23.06 -2.80 0.26
CA SER A 264 24.38 -2.55 -0.33
C SER A 264 24.68 -1.04 -0.40
N SER A 265 25.95 -0.67 -0.62
CA SER A 265 26.26 0.65 -1.17
C SER A 265 25.56 0.82 -2.52
N SER A 266 25.20 2.06 -2.88
CA SER A 266 24.68 2.38 -4.23
C SER A 266 25.79 2.55 -5.24
N LYS A 267 25.48 2.35 -6.51
CA LYS A 267 26.35 2.66 -7.67
C LYS A 267 25.57 3.39 -8.73
#